data_8ec43b895a990d5da97b685c4dcbd99c
#
_entry.id   8ec43b895a990d5da97b685c4dcbd99c
#
_cell.length_a   1.000
_cell.length_b   1.000
_cell.length_c   1.000
_cell.angle_alpha   90.00
_cell.angle_beta   90.00
_cell.angle_gamma   90.00
#
_symmetry.space_group_name_H-M   'P 1'
#
loop_
_entity.id
_entity.type
_entity.pdbx_description
1 polymer ?
#
loop_
_entity_poly.entity_id
_entity_poly.type
_entity_poly.pdbx_seq_one_letter_code
_entity_poly.pdbx_strand_id
1 'polypeptide(L)'
;MKNLTNKQINALVKQLESLNFKVFTKPFELNIVGERKDSTNSNSFDDRLFVFWKNENGNWVGKEYSITTDPGTYWLKNPMNVNGTAILKAGQYINSHKIGYHKGQYKALVQSKPLTVFRDYDRNAILDFNNGKEQTGLFGINIHKASSVTSEVNKWSAGCQVFKNAEDFQNFMELAEKHKEKNGDNFTYTLIDERASNRAFKRGLTYQGIIIMGVIAYIVYRKYKKLPVIPKSLKKYF
;
A
#
# COMPACT_ATOMS: atom_id res chain seq x y z
N MET A 1 -0.20 17.96 -3.63
CA MET A 1 -1.06 17.36 -2.57
C MET A 1 -2.53 17.66 -2.85
N LYS A 2 -3.44 16.75 -2.42
CA LYS A 2 -4.91 16.93 -2.50
C LYS A 2 -5.52 16.63 -1.15
N ASN A 3 -6.65 17.28 -0.82
CA ASN A 3 -7.46 16.90 0.34
C ASN A 3 -8.32 15.69 -0.01
N LEU A 4 -8.42 14.74 0.91
CA LEU A 4 -9.33 13.59 0.79
C LEU A 4 -10.75 13.99 1.19
N THR A 5 -11.72 13.52 0.45
CA THR A 5 -13.14 13.59 0.85
C THR A 5 -13.46 12.52 1.90
N ASN A 6 -14.50 12.72 2.69
CA ASN A 6 -14.98 11.71 3.65
C ASN A 6 -15.30 10.36 2.97
N LYS A 7 -15.83 10.40 1.73
CA LYS A 7 -16.10 9.18 0.94
C LYS A 7 -14.81 8.40 0.66
N GLN A 8 -13.74 9.08 0.29
CA GLN A 8 -12.44 8.45 0.03
C GLN A 8 -11.82 7.88 1.31
N ILE A 9 -11.86 8.63 2.42
CA ILE A 9 -11.34 8.14 3.71
C ILE A 9 -12.13 6.93 4.19
N ASN A 10 -13.46 6.95 4.10
CA ASN A 10 -14.28 5.79 4.47
C ASN A 10 -13.99 4.56 3.59
N ALA A 11 -13.67 4.75 2.32
CA ALA A 11 -13.24 3.66 1.44
C ALA A 11 -11.89 3.07 1.87
N LEU A 12 -10.91 3.92 2.21
CA LEU A 12 -9.61 3.50 2.76
C LEU A 12 -9.77 2.75 4.08
N VAL A 13 -10.58 3.26 5.00
CA VAL A 13 -10.89 2.58 6.28
C VAL A 13 -11.43 1.19 6.03
N LYS A 14 -12.47 1.04 5.20
CA LYS A 14 -13.05 -0.26 4.85
C LYS A 14 -12.03 -1.20 4.20
N GLN A 15 -11.16 -0.68 3.34
CA GLN A 15 -10.11 -1.46 2.71
C GLN A 15 -9.09 -1.97 3.74
N LEU A 16 -8.64 -1.12 4.67
CA LEU A 16 -7.73 -1.52 5.74
C LEU A 16 -8.36 -2.58 6.65
N GLU A 17 -9.62 -2.39 7.06
CA GLU A 17 -10.37 -3.34 7.87
C GLU A 17 -10.55 -4.69 7.16
N SER A 18 -10.83 -4.69 5.85
CA SER A 18 -10.95 -5.91 5.04
C SER A 18 -9.64 -6.71 4.94
N LEU A 19 -8.50 -6.04 5.11
CA LEU A 19 -7.17 -6.63 5.16
C LEU A 19 -6.73 -6.99 6.59
N ASN A 20 -7.62 -6.83 7.59
CA ASN A 20 -7.33 -6.98 9.01
C ASN A 20 -6.22 -6.04 9.51
N PHE A 21 -6.08 -4.87 8.91
CA PHE A 21 -5.16 -3.84 9.34
C PHE A 21 -5.82 -2.91 10.35
N LYS A 22 -5.02 -2.48 11.33
CA LYS A 22 -5.47 -1.54 12.36
C LYS A 22 -5.69 -0.16 11.75
N VAL A 23 -6.83 0.45 12.07
CA VAL A 23 -7.13 1.86 11.79
C VAL A 23 -6.99 2.66 13.08
N PHE A 24 -6.25 3.73 13.05
CA PHE A 24 -5.98 4.60 14.18
C PHE A 24 -7.04 5.71 14.25
N THR A 25 -7.65 5.91 15.40
CA THR A 25 -8.83 6.78 15.56
C THR A 25 -8.70 7.84 16.67
N LYS A 26 -7.57 7.90 17.39
CA LYS A 26 -7.32 8.99 18.33
C LYS A 26 -7.10 10.31 17.59
N PRO A 27 -7.40 11.47 18.20
CA PRO A 27 -7.10 12.75 17.58
C PRO A 27 -5.63 12.87 17.16
N PHE A 28 -5.41 13.28 15.91
CA PHE A 28 -4.09 13.41 15.27
C PHE A 28 -3.23 12.13 15.25
N GLU A 29 -3.77 10.95 15.54
CA GLU A 29 -3.07 9.69 15.31
C GLU A 29 -3.14 9.35 13.83
N LEU A 30 -2.00 9.46 13.12
CA LEU A 30 -1.95 9.36 11.67
C LEU A 30 -2.09 7.90 11.20
N ASN A 31 -2.95 7.68 10.22
CA ASN A 31 -2.91 6.53 9.34
C ASN A 31 -2.08 6.91 8.11
N ILE A 32 -0.91 6.28 7.92
CA ILE A 32 0.01 6.55 6.82
C ILE A 32 -0.02 5.35 5.90
N VAL A 33 -0.65 5.49 4.74
CA VAL A 33 -0.95 4.39 3.82
C VAL A 33 -0.37 4.67 2.44
N GLY A 34 0.69 3.96 2.08
CA GLY A 34 1.19 3.91 0.72
C GLY A 34 0.33 2.96 -0.12
N GLU A 35 0.05 3.34 -1.34
CA GLU A 35 -0.60 2.48 -2.33
C GLU A 35 0.31 2.36 -3.54
N ARG A 36 0.84 1.15 -3.72
CA ARG A 36 1.68 0.79 -4.86
C ARG A 36 0.81 0.45 -6.05
N LYS A 37 1.10 1.07 -7.18
CA LYS A 37 0.42 0.81 -8.44
C LYS A 37 0.73 -0.60 -8.98
N ASP A 38 -0.23 -1.19 -9.69
CA ASP A 38 -0.04 -2.46 -10.40
C ASP A 38 0.85 -2.26 -11.64
N SER A 39 2.13 -2.08 -11.41
CA SER A 39 3.16 -1.89 -12.44
C SER A 39 4.45 -2.62 -12.05
N THR A 40 5.18 -3.10 -13.04
CA THR A 40 6.55 -3.60 -12.88
C THR A 40 7.58 -2.59 -13.38
N ASN A 41 7.13 -1.47 -13.95
CA ASN A 41 8.02 -0.40 -14.40
C ASN A 41 8.55 0.37 -13.20
N SER A 42 9.86 0.45 -13.09
CA SER A 42 10.54 1.28 -12.10
C SER A 42 10.61 2.75 -12.55
N ASN A 43 11.10 3.60 -11.68
CA ASN A 43 11.53 4.96 -12.00
C ASN A 43 10.44 6.02 -12.13
N SER A 44 9.17 5.73 -11.77
CA SER A 44 8.10 6.73 -11.80
C SER A 44 7.58 7.06 -10.39
N PHE A 45 7.05 8.29 -10.23
CA PHE A 45 6.33 8.71 -9.03
C PHE A 45 4.83 8.54 -9.25
N ASP A 46 4.39 7.32 -9.53
CA ASP A 46 3.01 6.99 -9.88
C ASP A 46 2.24 6.28 -8.76
N ASP A 47 2.88 6.13 -7.60
CA ASP A 47 2.26 5.66 -6.38
C ASP A 47 1.64 6.80 -5.57
N ARG A 48 0.81 6.45 -4.62
CA ARG A 48 0.10 7.39 -3.77
C ARG A 48 0.43 7.17 -2.29
N LEU A 49 0.47 8.24 -1.52
CA LEU A 49 0.48 8.20 -0.07
C LEU A 49 -0.78 8.88 0.44
N PHE A 50 -1.60 8.14 1.16
CA PHE A 50 -2.74 8.67 1.90
C PHE A 50 -2.34 8.85 3.35
N VAL A 51 -2.57 10.04 3.88
CA VAL A 51 -2.38 10.35 5.30
C VAL A 51 -3.69 10.87 5.83
N PHE A 52 -4.32 10.16 6.76
CA PHE A 52 -5.61 10.57 7.31
C PHE A 52 -5.67 10.32 8.82
N TRP A 53 -6.45 11.13 9.49
CA TRP A 53 -6.58 11.15 10.95
C TRP A 53 -7.92 11.71 11.39
N LYS A 54 -8.25 11.53 12.66
CA LYS A 54 -9.35 12.27 13.26
C LYS A 54 -8.86 13.59 13.84
N ASN A 55 -9.57 14.67 13.56
CA ASN A 55 -9.31 15.97 14.21
C ASN A 55 -9.86 15.96 15.65
N GLU A 56 -9.70 17.07 16.38
CA GLU A 56 -10.19 17.22 17.77
C GLU A 56 -11.70 16.99 17.91
N ASN A 57 -12.48 17.30 16.87
CA ASN A 57 -13.93 17.09 16.84
C ASN A 57 -14.34 15.67 16.43
N GLY A 58 -13.39 14.73 16.28
CA GLY A 58 -13.64 13.37 15.86
C GLY A 58 -13.95 13.18 14.37
N ASN A 59 -13.85 14.23 13.55
CA ASN A 59 -14.09 14.16 12.11
C ASN A 59 -12.85 13.69 11.36
N TRP A 60 -13.05 12.87 10.31
CA TRP A 60 -11.98 12.47 9.43
C TRP A 60 -11.46 13.62 8.58
N VAL A 61 -10.16 13.76 8.54
CA VAL A 61 -9.41 14.67 7.68
C VAL A 61 -8.29 13.89 7.02
N GLY A 62 -7.94 14.21 5.77
CA GLY A 62 -6.86 13.49 5.11
C GLY A 62 -6.32 14.19 3.88
N LYS A 63 -5.15 13.74 3.49
CA LYS A 63 -4.37 14.25 2.35
C LYS A 63 -3.83 13.11 1.50
N GLU A 64 -3.72 13.37 0.20
CA GLU A 64 -3.10 12.49 -0.79
C GLU A 64 -1.87 13.17 -1.38
N TYR A 65 -0.79 12.42 -1.49
CA TYR A 65 0.49 12.86 -2.04
C TYR A 65 0.97 11.89 -3.14
N SER A 66 1.70 12.42 -4.13
CA SER A 66 2.40 11.61 -5.13
C SER A 66 3.76 11.18 -4.59
N ILE A 67 4.00 9.89 -4.60
CA ILE A 67 5.24 9.28 -4.12
C ILE A 67 5.72 8.18 -5.08
N THR A 68 6.88 7.60 -4.78
CA THR A 68 7.21 6.24 -5.18
C THR A 68 7.35 5.36 -3.94
N THR A 69 6.90 4.13 -4.04
CA THR A 69 7.12 3.06 -3.04
C THR A 69 8.19 2.07 -3.50
N ASP A 70 8.78 2.32 -4.65
CA ASP A 70 9.67 1.43 -5.36
C ASP A 70 11.08 1.99 -5.52
N PRO A 71 12.10 1.15 -5.68
CA PRO A 71 13.43 1.60 -6.05
C PRO A 71 13.45 2.14 -7.48
N GLY A 72 14.29 3.14 -7.72
CA GLY A 72 14.56 3.65 -9.05
C GLY A 72 15.46 2.72 -9.87
N THR A 73 15.39 2.88 -11.18
CA THR A 73 16.13 2.06 -12.16
C THR A 73 17.62 1.97 -11.87
N TYR A 74 18.24 3.07 -11.38
CA TYR A 74 19.66 3.06 -11.05
C TYR A 74 20.00 1.98 -10.01
N TRP A 75 19.22 1.88 -8.93
CA TRP A 75 19.51 0.93 -7.85
C TRP A 75 19.09 -0.51 -8.19
N LEU A 76 18.10 -0.70 -9.06
CA LEU A 76 17.79 -2.04 -9.59
C LEU A 76 18.99 -2.60 -10.37
N LYS A 77 19.60 -1.78 -11.23
CA LYS A 77 20.80 -2.16 -12.01
C LYS A 77 22.07 -2.23 -11.17
N ASN A 78 22.18 -1.43 -10.10
CA ASN A 78 23.36 -1.29 -9.27
C ASN A 78 23.00 -1.49 -7.78
N PRO A 79 22.60 -2.69 -7.37
CA PRO A 79 22.17 -2.94 -6.00
C PRO A 79 23.33 -2.72 -5.01
N MET A 80 23.03 -2.05 -3.88
CA MET A 80 23.98 -1.84 -2.79
C MET A 80 24.25 -3.12 -1.97
N ASN A 81 23.41 -4.13 -2.11
CA ASN A 81 23.50 -5.39 -1.40
C ASN A 81 23.66 -6.54 -2.39
N VAL A 82 24.50 -7.53 -2.05
CA VAL A 82 24.74 -8.71 -2.90
C VAL A 82 23.47 -9.52 -3.17
N ASN A 83 22.50 -9.45 -2.27
CA ASN A 83 21.20 -10.12 -2.41
C ASN A 83 20.19 -9.31 -3.25
N GLY A 84 20.60 -8.19 -3.84
CA GLY A 84 19.76 -7.34 -4.65
C GLY A 84 19.14 -6.15 -3.93
N THR A 85 18.40 -5.34 -4.66
CA THR A 85 17.74 -4.14 -4.15
C THR A 85 16.49 -4.49 -3.34
N ALA A 86 16.25 -3.77 -2.25
CA ALA A 86 15.11 -4.00 -1.38
C ALA A 86 13.84 -3.37 -1.97
N ILE A 87 12.78 -4.15 -2.10
CA ILE A 87 11.43 -3.69 -2.44
C ILE A 87 10.53 -4.00 -1.24
N LEU A 88 9.93 -3.00 -0.63
CA LEU A 88 9.09 -3.20 0.55
C LEU A 88 7.90 -4.11 0.21
N LYS A 89 7.70 -5.17 1.00
CA LYS A 89 6.54 -6.04 0.87
C LYS A 89 5.28 -5.32 1.35
N ALA A 90 4.16 -5.51 0.67
CA ALA A 90 2.87 -4.99 1.15
C ALA A 90 2.51 -5.59 2.52
N GLY A 91 1.97 -4.76 3.41
CA GLY A 91 1.62 -5.11 4.77
C GLY A 91 1.49 -3.90 5.69
N GLN A 92 1.09 -4.14 6.92
CA GLN A 92 1.07 -3.10 7.95
C GLN A 92 2.22 -3.29 8.92
N TYR A 93 3.03 -2.26 9.09
CA TYR A 93 4.22 -2.23 9.91
C TYR A 93 3.99 -1.32 11.13
N ILE A 94 3.55 -1.93 12.22
CA ILE A 94 3.15 -1.21 13.45
C ILE A 94 4.36 -0.56 14.12
N ASN A 95 4.28 0.77 14.35
CA ASN A 95 5.34 1.55 15.01
C ASN A 95 6.73 1.35 14.38
N SER A 96 6.77 1.23 13.06
CA SER A 96 7.97 0.91 12.30
C SER A 96 8.88 2.08 12.01
N HIS A 97 8.38 3.30 12.17
CA HIS A 97 9.10 4.53 11.88
C HIS A 97 9.06 5.49 13.07
N LYS A 98 10.02 6.41 13.10
CA LYS A 98 10.10 7.54 14.03
C LYS A 98 10.65 8.77 13.30
N ILE A 99 10.48 9.96 13.85
CA ILE A 99 11.16 11.15 13.33
C ILE A 99 12.66 11.02 13.62
N GLY A 100 13.45 11.18 12.56
CA GLY A 100 14.91 11.13 12.63
C GLY A 100 15.53 11.85 11.44
N TYR A 101 16.83 11.71 11.23
CA TYR A 101 17.53 12.36 10.12
C TYR A 101 17.83 11.37 9.00
N HIS A 102 17.30 11.64 7.81
CA HIS A 102 17.65 10.88 6.61
C HIS A 102 19.08 11.22 6.19
N LYS A 103 19.96 10.21 6.20
CA LYS A 103 21.40 10.37 5.90
C LYS A 103 22.08 11.51 6.71
N GLY A 104 21.58 11.82 7.90
CA GLY A 104 22.11 12.91 8.72
C GLY A 104 21.80 14.34 8.21
N GLN A 105 21.03 14.50 7.15
CA GLN A 105 20.86 15.78 6.45
C GLN A 105 19.60 16.55 6.86
N TYR A 106 18.46 15.89 6.90
CA TYR A 106 17.18 16.55 7.20
C TYR A 106 16.19 15.59 7.88
N LYS A 107 15.23 16.15 8.61
CA LYS A 107 14.20 15.36 9.30
C LYS A 107 13.35 14.57 8.31
N ALA A 108 13.07 13.31 8.64
CA ALA A 108 12.24 12.38 7.88
C ALA A 108 11.64 11.34 8.82
N LEU A 109 10.71 10.51 8.34
CA LEU A 109 10.36 9.30 9.07
C LEU A 109 11.38 8.23 8.74
N VAL A 110 12.19 7.86 9.72
CA VAL A 110 13.25 6.85 9.56
C VAL A 110 12.80 5.50 10.11
N GLN A 111 13.17 4.44 9.43
CA GLN A 111 12.90 3.08 9.89
C GLN A 111 13.51 2.85 11.28
N SER A 112 12.70 2.34 12.21
CA SER A 112 13.10 2.06 13.60
C SER A 112 12.85 0.63 14.05
N LYS A 113 12.02 -0.14 13.28
CA LYS A 113 11.77 -1.56 13.52
C LYS A 113 11.91 -2.37 12.22
N PRO A 114 12.08 -3.69 12.32
CA PRO A 114 12.20 -4.55 11.14
C PRO A 114 11.00 -4.42 10.19
N LEU A 115 11.29 -4.39 8.90
CA LEU A 115 10.35 -4.47 7.78
C LEU A 115 10.66 -5.71 6.96
N THR A 116 9.70 -6.19 6.17
CA THR A 116 9.91 -7.30 5.24
C THR A 116 10.01 -6.77 3.82
N VAL A 117 11.02 -7.22 3.09
CA VAL A 117 11.29 -6.82 1.71
C VAL A 117 11.44 -8.04 0.81
N PHE A 118 11.13 -7.87 -0.46
CA PHE A 118 11.64 -8.71 -1.54
C PHE A 118 13.04 -8.25 -1.92
N ARG A 119 13.86 -9.15 -2.45
CA ARG A 119 15.19 -8.83 -2.99
C ARG A 119 15.19 -8.99 -4.49
N ASP A 120 15.32 -7.87 -5.18
CA ASP A 120 15.47 -7.79 -6.63
C ASP A 120 16.95 -7.87 -6.98
N TYR A 121 17.39 -8.98 -7.56
CA TYR A 121 18.82 -9.30 -7.76
C TYR A 121 19.25 -9.45 -9.20
N ASP A 122 18.34 -9.47 -10.17
CA ASP A 122 18.64 -9.76 -11.57
C ASP A 122 19.27 -8.58 -12.33
N ARG A 123 19.35 -7.41 -11.70
CA ARG A 123 20.01 -6.19 -12.21
C ARG A 123 19.40 -5.64 -13.50
N ASN A 124 18.14 -5.92 -13.75
CA ASN A 124 17.40 -5.30 -14.84
C ASN A 124 16.66 -4.02 -14.35
N ALA A 125 15.75 -3.47 -15.14
CA ALA A 125 14.97 -2.28 -14.79
C ALA A 125 13.53 -2.62 -14.38
N ILE A 126 13.21 -3.90 -14.22
CA ILE A 126 11.88 -4.42 -13.93
C ILE A 126 11.81 -4.74 -12.45
N LEU A 127 10.70 -4.37 -11.79
CA LEU A 127 10.49 -4.67 -10.38
C LEU A 127 10.06 -6.13 -10.19
N ASP A 128 10.86 -6.88 -9.45
CA ASP A 128 10.62 -8.29 -9.15
C ASP A 128 10.03 -8.49 -7.75
N PHE A 129 8.77 -8.88 -7.71
CA PHE A 129 8.05 -9.10 -6.45
C PHE A 129 7.94 -10.58 -6.02
N ASN A 130 8.39 -11.51 -6.87
CA ASN A 130 8.22 -12.95 -6.65
C ASN A 130 9.50 -13.77 -6.87
N ASN A 131 10.57 -13.18 -7.38
CA ASN A 131 11.81 -13.89 -7.74
C ASN A 131 12.80 -13.99 -6.59
N GLY A 132 12.58 -13.20 -5.55
CA GLY A 132 13.51 -13.07 -4.46
C GLY A 132 13.05 -13.77 -3.21
N LYS A 133 14.02 -14.10 -2.39
CA LYS A 133 13.78 -14.48 -1.01
C LYS A 133 13.28 -13.25 -0.27
N GLU A 134 12.21 -13.42 0.51
CA GLU A 134 11.81 -12.40 1.48
C GLU A 134 12.87 -12.28 2.58
N GLN A 135 13.13 -11.07 3.00
CA GLN A 135 14.06 -10.80 4.10
C GLN A 135 13.41 -9.79 5.06
N THR A 136 13.51 -10.06 6.35
CA THR A 136 13.03 -9.16 7.41
C THR A 136 14.20 -8.58 8.17
N GLY A 137 14.20 -7.25 8.35
CA GLY A 137 15.29 -6.56 9.04
C GLY A 137 15.23 -5.04 8.96
N LEU A 138 16.32 -4.41 9.35
CA LEU A 138 16.54 -2.97 9.24
C LEU A 138 17.30 -2.68 7.94
N PHE A 139 16.61 -2.08 6.97
CA PHE A 139 17.17 -1.81 5.64
C PHE A 139 17.34 -0.31 5.37
N GLY A 140 16.93 0.55 6.33
CA GLY A 140 16.92 1.99 6.13
C GLY A 140 15.81 2.46 5.16
N ILE A 141 14.71 1.73 5.08
CA ILE A 141 13.54 2.14 4.31
C ILE A 141 12.85 3.29 5.04
N ASN A 142 13.17 4.49 4.60
CA ASN A 142 12.66 5.73 5.18
C ASN A 142 11.55 6.32 4.30
N ILE A 143 10.75 7.23 4.88
CA ILE A 143 9.80 8.06 4.16
C ILE A 143 10.42 9.44 4.06
N HIS A 144 10.84 9.84 2.85
CA HIS A 144 11.61 11.06 2.62
C HIS A 144 11.25 11.73 1.28
N LYS A 145 11.98 12.76 0.87
CA LYS A 145 11.73 13.51 -0.37
C LYS A 145 12.84 13.31 -1.40
N ALA A 146 12.50 13.51 -2.68
CA ALA A 146 13.48 13.90 -3.69
C ALA A 146 13.93 15.35 -3.40
N SER A 147 15.21 15.68 -3.62
CA SER A 147 15.73 17.00 -3.32
C SER A 147 15.58 18.00 -4.47
N SER A 148 15.17 17.54 -5.64
CA SER A 148 14.94 18.38 -6.82
C SER A 148 13.61 18.05 -7.49
N VAL A 149 13.08 18.96 -8.27
CA VAL A 149 11.95 18.70 -9.14
C VAL A 149 12.40 17.69 -10.20
N THR A 150 11.89 16.48 -10.14
CA THR A 150 12.23 15.39 -11.06
C THR A 150 10.97 14.60 -11.40
N SER A 151 10.91 14.12 -12.63
CA SER A 151 9.88 13.15 -13.07
C SER A 151 10.30 11.71 -12.81
N GLU A 152 11.58 11.47 -12.54
CA GLU A 152 12.17 10.15 -12.43
C GLU A 152 12.72 9.87 -11.03
N VAL A 153 12.54 8.65 -10.57
CA VAL A 153 13.02 8.21 -9.24
C VAL A 153 14.54 8.02 -9.21
N ASN A 154 15.12 7.35 -10.20
CA ASN A 154 16.57 7.11 -10.36
C ASN A 154 17.28 6.78 -9.03
N LYS A 155 18.14 7.70 -8.55
CA LYS A 155 18.93 7.54 -7.32
C LYS A 155 18.20 7.94 -6.04
N TRP A 156 16.98 8.51 -6.13
CA TRP A 156 16.26 8.97 -4.95
C TRP A 156 15.76 7.84 -4.06
N SER A 157 15.40 6.70 -4.64
CA SER A 157 14.94 5.53 -3.87
C SER A 157 15.76 4.29 -4.20
N ALA A 158 16.34 3.67 -3.16
CA ALA A 158 16.88 2.31 -3.19
C ALA A 158 15.92 1.35 -2.42
N GLY A 159 14.62 1.67 -2.43
CA GLY A 159 13.55 0.99 -1.70
C GLY A 159 12.82 1.86 -0.69
N CYS A 160 13.24 3.11 -0.49
CA CYS A 160 12.57 4.10 0.35
C CYS A 160 11.25 4.55 -0.27
N GLN A 161 10.36 5.09 0.58
CA GLN A 161 9.13 5.74 0.18
C GLN A 161 9.44 7.22 -0.07
N VAL A 162 9.40 7.68 -1.32
CA VAL A 162 9.95 8.99 -1.68
C VAL A 162 8.90 9.91 -2.25
N PHE A 163 8.72 11.07 -1.63
CA PHE A 163 7.86 12.13 -2.12
C PHE A 163 8.44 12.75 -3.39
N LYS A 164 7.59 12.93 -4.40
CA LYS A 164 7.94 13.63 -5.63
C LYS A 164 8.22 15.11 -5.40
N ASN A 165 7.46 15.74 -4.50
CA ASN A 165 7.49 17.18 -4.24
C ASN A 165 8.00 17.47 -2.82
N ALA A 166 8.98 18.37 -2.70
CA ALA A 166 9.57 18.73 -1.42
C ALA A 166 8.61 19.52 -0.52
N GLU A 167 7.72 20.35 -1.08
CA GLU A 167 6.69 21.08 -0.33
C GLU A 167 5.63 20.12 0.25
N ASP A 168 5.19 19.14 -0.55
CA ASP A 168 4.30 18.07 -0.08
C ASP A 168 4.91 17.28 1.07
N PHE A 169 6.21 17.00 0.99
CA PHE A 169 6.95 16.37 2.07
C PHE A 169 7.04 17.23 3.33
N GLN A 170 7.29 18.54 3.18
CA GLN A 170 7.30 19.45 4.32
C GLN A 170 5.95 19.45 5.03
N ASN A 171 4.85 19.55 4.29
CA ASN A 171 3.50 19.46 4.84
C ASN A 171 3.24 18.12 5.56
N PHE A 172 3.72 17.01 5.01
CA PHE A 172 3.65 15.70 5.67
C PHE A 172 4.44 15.68 6.99
N MET A 173 5.64 16.26 7.03
CA MET A 173 6.45 16.31 8.25
C MET A 173 5.83 17.21 9.34
N GLU A 174 5.13 18.28 8.96
CA GLU A 174 4.36 19.10 9.92
C GLU A 174 3.24 18.27 10.58
N LEU A 175 2.57 17.41 9.80
CA LEU A 175 1.58 16.47 10.36
C LEU A 175 2.25 15.43 11.27
N ALA A 176 3.43 14.94 10.90
CA ALA A 176 4.19 14.01 11.71
C ALA A 176 4.63 14.62 13.06
N GLU A 177 5.09 15.88 13.06
CA GLU A 177 5.41 16.57 14.32
C GLU A 177 4.17 16.76 15.23
N LYS A 178 3.01 17.09 14.65
CA LYS A 178 1.73 17.15 15.41
C LYS A 178 1.32 15.79 15.97
N HIS A 179 1.49 14.72 15.18
CA HIS A 179 1.27 13.37 15.68
C HIS A 179 2.19 13.07 16.85
N LYS A 180 3.49 13.35 16.71
CA LYS A 180 4.48 13.12 17.77
C LYS A 180 4.13 13.84 19.05
N GLU A 181 3.73 15.10 18.97
CA GLU A 181 3.33 15.92 20.11
C GLU A 181 2.18 15.29 20.89
N LYS A 182 1.17 14.73 20.21
CA LYS A 182 -0.07 14.22 20.81
C LYS A 182 -0.07 12.72 21.10
N ASN A 183 0.64 11.93 20.31
CA ASN A 183 0.57 10.47 20.31
C ASN A 183 1.93 9.77 20.46
N GLY A 184 3.03 10.55 20.55
CA GLY A 184 4.39 10.01 20.68
C GLY A 184 5.08 9.77 19.35
N ASP A 185 6.38 9.46 19.39
CA ASP A 185 7.28 9.35 18.25
C ASP A 185 7.32 7.92 17.67
N ASN A 186 6.15 7.37 17.38
CA ASN A 186 6.01 6.05 16.79
C ASN A 186 4.97 6.07 15.67
N PHE A 187 5.39 5.79 14.46
CA PHE A 187 4.53 5.84 13.28
C PHE A 187 4.35 4.44 12.68
N THR A 188 3.12 4.10 12.39
CA THR A 188 2.77 2.90 11.63
C THR A 188 2.71 3.24 10.15
N TYR A 189 3.44 2.47 9.34
CA TYR A 189 3.34 2.54 7.90
C TYR A 189 2.61 1.34 7.35
N THR A 190 1.63 1.56 6.50
CA THR A 190 0.90 0.50 5.78
C THR A 190 1.19 0.64 4.29
N LEU A 191 1.58 -0.43 3.63
CA LEU A 191 1.70 -0.48 2.18
C LEU A 191 0.63 -1.42 1.61
N ILE A 192 -0.23 -0.89 0.77
CA ILE A 192 -1.22 -1.64 -0.02
C ILE A 192 -0.67 -1.80 -1.43
N ASP A 193 -0.88 -2.97 -2.03
CA ASP A 193 -0.44 -3.29 -3.38
C ASP A 193 -1.65 -3.57 -4.26
N GLU A 194 -1.87 -2.76 -5.30
CA GLU A 194 -2.99 -2.93 -6.24
C GLU A 194 -2.98 -4.30 -6.91
N ARG A 195 -1.81 -4.93 -7.10
CA ARG A 195 -1.70 -6.29 -7.66
C ARG A 195 -2.41 -7.33 -6.80
N ALA A 196 -2.33 -7.19 -5.48
CA ALA A 196 -3.01 -8.10 -4.56
C ALA A 196 -4.53 -7.90 -4.65
N SER A 197 -4.99 -6.66 -4.70
CA SER A 197 -6.40 -6.29 -4.85
C SER A 197 -6.96 -6.77 -6.19
N ASN A 198 -6.23 -6.55 -7.28
CA ASN A 198 -6.62 -6.99 -8.63
C ASN A 198 -6.67 -8.52 -8.75
N ARG A 199 -5.73 -9.25 -8.12
CA ARG A 199 -5.76 -10.72 -8.06
C ARG A 199 -6.93 -11.25 -7.27
N ALA A 200 -7.26 -10.66 -6.13
CA ALA A 200 -8.42 -11.03 -5.32
C ALA A 200 -9.73 -10.77 -6.09
N PHE A 201 -9.84 -9.63 -6.76
CA PHE A 201 -10.99 -9.30 -7.61
C PHE A 201 -11.16 -10.30 -8.78
N LYS A 202 -10.09 -10.61 -9.51
CA LYS A 202 -10.11 -11.61 -10.59
C LYS A 202 -10.51 -13.00 -10.07
N ARG A 203 -10.00 -13.42 -8.91
CA ARG A 203 -10.39 -14.69 -8.28
C ARG A 203 -11.87 -14.69 -7.88
N GLY A 204 -12.37 -13.60 -7.31
CA GLY A 204 -13.78 -13.44 -6.96
C GLY A 204 -14.69 -13.55 -8.19
N LEU A 205 -14.35 -12.88 -9.30
CA LEU A 205 -15.06 -12.98 -10.57
C LEU A 205 -15.05 -14.40 -11.14
N THR A 206 -13.92 -15.10 -11.06
CA THR A 206 -13.82 -16.50 -11.52
C THR A 206 -14.71 -17.41 -10.67
N TYR A 207 -14.74 -17.21 -9.37
CA TYR A 207 -15.59 -17.99 -8.46
C TYR A 207 -17.08 -17.75 -8.71
N GLN A 208 -17.48 -16.49 -8.89
CA GLN A 208 -18.87 -16.13 -9.27
C GLN A 208 -19.23 -16.68 -10.64
N GLY A 209 -18.32 -16.61 -11.62
CA GLY A 209 -18.50 -17.20 -12.94
C GLY A 209 -18.74 -18.72 -12.89
N ILE A 210 -17.98 -19.46 -12.08
CA ILE A 210 -18.15 -20.90 -11.87
C ILE A 210 -19.51 -21.21 -11.24
N ILE A 211 -19.92 -20.45 -10.23
CA ILE A 211 -21.23 -20.62 -9.58
C ILE A 211 -22.35 -20.36 -10.59
N ILE A 212 -22.29 -19.27 -11.37
CA ILE A 212 -23.29 -18.94 -12.39
C ILE A 212 -23.37 -20.04 -13.45
N MET A 213 -22.23 -20.52 -13.95
CA MET A 213 -22.21 -21.62 -14.93
C MET A 213 -22.76 -22.92 -14.35
N GLY A 214 -22.44 -23.23 -13.09
CA GLY A 214 -23.01 -24.38 -12.39
C GLY A 214 -24.54 -24.30 -12.25
N VAL A 215 -25.07 -23.14 -11.92
CA VAL A 215 -26.51 -22.89 -11.82
C VAL A 215 -27.19 -23.02 -13.20
N ILE A 216 -26.59 -22.45 -14.25
CA ILE A 216 -27.11 -22.57 -15.63
C ILE A 216 -27.10 -24.04 -16.07
N ALA A 217 -25.98 -24.74 -15.89
CA ALA A 217 -25.88 -26.18 -16.23
C ALA A 217 -26.93 -27.01 -15.48
N TYR A 218 -27.14 -26.72 -14.19
CA TYR A 218 -28.17 -27.38 -13.38
C TYR A 218 -29.58 -27.13 -13.93
N ILE A 219 -29.90 -25.87 -14.27
CA ILE A 219 -31.20 -25.51 -14.84
C ILE A 219 -31.43 -26.24 -16.20
N VAL A 220 -30.42 -26.23 -17.08
CA VAL A 220 -30.48 -26.92 -18.38
C VAL A 220 -30.66 -28.43 -18.20
N TYR A 221 -29.89 -29.03 -17.30
CA TYR A 221 -30.02 -30.46 -16.96
C TYR A 221 -31.42 -30.81 -16.47
N ARG A 222 -31.97 -30.02 -15.54
CA ARG A 222 -33.33 -30.21 -15.00
C ARG A 222 -34.40 -30.11 -16.10
N LYS A 223 -34.23 -29.11 -17.00
CA LYS A 223 -35.14 -28.93 -18.15
C LYS A 223 -35.04 -30.09 -19.12
N TYR A 224 -33.84 -30.57 -19.42
CA TYR A 224 -33.62 -31.71 -20.28
C TYR A 224 -34.28 -33.02 -19.72
N LYS A 225 -34.16 -33.24 -18.43
CA LYS A 225 -34.78 -34.38 -17.72
C LYS A 225 -36.26 -34.17 -17.41
N LYS A 226 -36.89 -33.08 -17.85
CA LYS A 226 -38.29 -32.70 -17.55
C LYS A 226 -38.61 -32.68 -16.04
N LEU A 227 -37.61 -32.37 -15.20
CA LEU A 227 -37.74 -32.26 -13.75
C LEU A 227 -38.05 -30.80 -13.36
N PRO A 228 -38.80 -30.55 -12.29
CA PRO A 228 -39.08 -29.16 -11.85
C PRO A 228 -37.77 -28.46 -11.48
N VAL A 229 -37.56 -27.25 -11.95
CA VAL A 229 -36.31 -26.45 -11.73
C VAL A 229 -36.06 -26.23 -10.24
N ILE A 230 -37.13 -25.98 -9.47
CA ILE A 230 -37.08 -25.90 -8.01
C ILE A 230 -37.67 -27.19 -7.46
N PRO A 231 -36.93 -28.01 -6.69
CA PRO A 231 -37.46 -29.20 -6.03
C PRO A 231 -38.65 -28.84 -5.15
N LYS A 232 -39.68 -29.69 -5.15
CA LYS A 232 -40.89 -29.49 -4.33
C LYS A 232 -40.59 -29.26 -2.85
N SER A 233 -39.51 -29.84 -2.31
CA SER A 233 -39.04 -29.70 -0.94
C SER A 233 -38.56 -28.28 -0.61
N LEU A 234 -38.12 -27.50 -1.60
CA LEU A 234 -37.61 -26.14 -1.42
C LEU A 234 -38.65 -25.04 -1.75
N LYS A 235 -39.81 -25.41 -2.37
CA LYS A 235 -40.84 -24.41 -2.71
C LYS A 235 -41.45 -23.69 -1.50
N LYS A 236 -41.29 -24.24 -0.30
CA LYS A 236 -41.79 -23.62 0.94
C LYS A 236 -40.91 -22.45 1.46
N TYR A 237 -39.76 -22.20 0.86
CA TYR A 237 -38.82 -21.16 1.26
C TYR A 237 -38.76 -20.00 0.26
N PHE A 238 -39.55 -20.06 -0.81
CA PHE A 238 -39.77 -19.03 -1.81
C PHE A 238 -41.27 -18.81 -1.96
#